data_3ec49f8b87251a2daa8fae7289347f39
#
_entry.id   3ec49f8b87251a2daa8fae7289347f39
#
_cell.length_a   1.000
_cell.length_b   1.000
_cell.length_c   1.000
_cell.angle_alpha   90.00
_cell.angle_beta   90.00
_cell.angle_gamma   90.00
#
_symmetry.space_group_name_H-M   'P 1'
#
loop_
_entity.id
_entity.type
_entity.pdbx_description
1 polymer ?
#
loop_
_entity_poly.entity_id
_entity_poly.type
_entity_poly.pdbx_seq_one_letter_code
_entity_poly.pdbx_strand_id
1 'polypeptide(L)'
;MARNRCVLILTLLLCTLGLVAATLPPPEEQARQGAARHAHALRTTDPAGDLADLRPLGRMVGDAKVVGLGEATHSSHEFFTMKHRVLRYLVVEKGFRAFALETAWSTGLRLDAYVRTGDGDPRRIMREEFQDTYAWWNTKEYLALVEWIREWNTDHPKDQVRFLGDDFAYAGPELYDRVLRYAALHQPRLLPRLAELYRGLRPTTSSGTYMKEYLTRPLQERRALATRTTAALSLLTRNAPSSGPAAEARAWALQHARAIDQTARGYAFDFDDPEDLRASMGYRDQLMADNIAWWHEQTGDKILLSAHNSHLAYRSADPRYPKMQGAFLRDRLGTAYLSAAMTFGTGSFNATGRDGATTLHTLKAPARNTTEHFLNSVTPTDYYLDLRTAPTPTRTWLSTPRPTRNIGTAYPEPPQRVAPAHSHDVVMHLHRVTGAGLLATPE
;
A
#
# COMPACT_ATOMS: atom_id res chain seq x y z
N MET A 1 46.39 -44.93 86.11
CA MET A 1 46.14 -45.34 84.74
C MET A 1 44.93 -44.62 84.25
N ALA A 2 45.07 -43.52 83.56
CA ALA A 2 43.96 -42.71 83.01
C ALA A 2 44.07 -42.68 81.48
N ARG A 3 43.04 -43.13 80.82
CA ARG A 3 42.94 -43.08 79.37
C ARG A 3 42.12 -41.85 78.95
N ASN A 4 42.81 -40.86 78.35
CA ASN A 4 42.15 -39.73 77.67
C ASN A 4 41.47 -40.20 76.39
N ARG A 5 40.20 -39.87 76.24
CA ARG A 5 39.48 -39.97 74.97
C ARG A 5 39.28 -38.54 74.47
N CYS A 6 39.98 -38.16 73.37
CA CYS A 6 39.67 -36.98 72.59
C CYS A 6 38.44 -37.20 71.71
N VAL A 7 37.43 -36.39 71.88
CA VAL A 7 36.25 -36.37 71.01
C VAL A 7 36.52 -35.28 69.96
N LEU A 8 36.67 -35.69 68.73
CA LEU A 8 36.79 -34.80 67.56
C LEU A 8 35.38 -34.40 67.12
N ILE A 9 35.01 -33.16 67.30
CA ILE A 9 33.75 -32.59 66.73
C ILE A 9 34.02 -32.15 65.31
N LEU A 10 33.52 -32.87 64.34
CA LEU A 10 33.55 -32.53 62.93
C LEU A 10 32.35 -31.64 62.61
N THR A 11 32.55 -30.34 62.46
CA THR A 11 31.52 -29.38 62.06
C THR A 11 31.41 -29.42 60.54
N LEU A 12 30.35 -30.09 60.02
CA LEU A 12 29.98 -30.01 58.60
C LEU A 12 29.36 -28.66 58.32
N LEU A 13 30.07 -27.79 57.60
CA LEU A 13 29.53 -26.58 56.98
C LEU A 13 28.80 -26.99 55.69
N LEU A 14 27.48 -27.13 55.74
CA LEU A 14 26.65 -27.22 54.52
C LEU A 14 26.56 -25.86 53.86
N CYS A 15 27.41 -25.63 52.83
CA CYS A 15 27.18 -24.54 51.88
C CYS A 15 25.99 -24.91 51.00
N THR A 16 24.81 -24.41 51.34
CA THR A 16 23.66 -24.41 50.44
C THR A 16 23.88 -23.37 49.37
N LEU A 17 24.48 -23.78 48.23
CA LEU A 17 24.39 -23.01 46.98
C LEU A 17 22.89 -23.03 46.55
N GLY A 18 22.19 -21.96 46.87
CA GLY A 18 20.89 -21.70 46.29
C GLY A 18 21.05 -21.50 44.79
N LEU A 19 20.85 -22.55 44.00
CA LEU A 19 20.57 -22.38 42.56
C LEU A 19 19.27 -21.57 42.44
N VAL A 20 19.41 -20.27 42.25
CA VAL A 20 18.30 -19.46 41.73
C VAL A 20 18.08 -19.96 40.31
N ALA A 21 17.18 -20.91 40.13
CA ALA A 21 16.68 -21.27 38.81
C ALA A 21 16.05 -19.97 38.22
N ALA A 22 16.77 -19.32 37.34
CA ALA A 22 16.22 -18.20 36.61
C ALA A 22 15.02 -18.72 35.81
N THR A 23 13.83 -18.50 36.32
CA THR A 23 12.61 -18.83 35.58
C THR A 23 12.59 -18.03 34.31
N LEU A 24 12.48 -18.71 33.17
CA LEU A 24 12.34 -18.04 31.87
C LEU A 24 11.11 -17.09 31.95
N PRO A 25 11.23 -15.87 31.44
CA PRO A 25 10.12 -14.95 31.41
C PRO A 25 8.94 -15.55 30.60
N PRO A 26 7.69 -15.11 30.85
CA PRO A 26 6.54 -15.55 30.08
C PRO A 26 6.75 -15.44 28.58
N PRO A 27 6.11 -16.27 27.74
CA PRO A 27 6.34 -16.29 26.29
C PRO A 27 6.17 -14.92 25.60
N GLU A 28 5.20 -14.12 26.04
CA GLU A 28 4.99 -12.76 25.51
C GLU A 28 6.15 -11.83 25.87
N GLU A 29 6.67 -11.94 27.08
CA GLU A 29 7.83 -11.15 27.52
C GLU A 29 9.10 -11.55 26.76
N GLN A 30 9.31 -12.84 26.50
CA GLN A 30 10.42 -13.31 25.65
C GLN A 30 10.29 -12.76 24.22
N ALA A 31 9.06 -12.75 23.68
CA ALA A 31 8.76 -12.21 22.37
C ALA A 31 9.04 -10.71 22.32
N ARG A 32 8.63 -9.95 23.34
CA ARG A 32 8.86 -8.51 23.48
C ARG A 32 10.34 -8.17 23.56
N GLN A 33 11.09 -8.89 24.40
CA GLN A 33 12.54 -8.71 24.51
C GLN A 33 13.27 -9.06 23.22
N GLY A 34 12.81 -10.10 22.52
CA GLY A 34 13.30 -10.45 21.20
C GLY A 34 13.08 -9.35 20.18
N ALA A 35 11.86 -8.79 20.14
CA ALA A 35 11.53 -7.66 19.28
C ALA A 35 12.42 -6.44 19.59
N ALA A 36 12.55 -6.06 20.86
CA ALA A 36 13.33 -4.89 21.29
C ALA A 36 14.80 -4.98 20.86
N ARG A 37 15.41 -6.17 20.90
CA ARG A 37 16.81 -6.37 20.48
C ARG A 37 17.03 -6.27 18.97
N HIS A 38 15.98 -6.47 18.16
CA HIS A 38 16.06 -6.49 16.70
C HIS A 38 15.31 -5.31 16.05
N ALA A 39 14.60 -4.51 16.86
CA ALA A 39 13.96 -3.29 16.41
C ALA A 39 15.00 -2.23 16.03
N HIS A 40 14.77 -1.58 14.90
CA HIS A 40 15.54 -0.42 14.44
C HIS A 40 14.73 0.84 14.69
N ALA A 41 15.28 1.73 15.52
CA ALA A 41 14.63 2.98 15.89
C ALA A 41 14.39 3.87 14.66
N LEU A 42 13.18 4.42 14.56
CA LEU A 42 12.85 5.53 13.69
C LEU A 42 13.03 6.84 14.47
N ARG A 43 13.81 7.76 13.91
CA ARG A 43 14.09 9.05 14.57
C ARG A 43 12.98 10.06 14.33
N THR A 44 12.35 9.99 13.18
CA THR A 44 11.29 10.89 12.75
C THR A 44 10.53 10.31 11.57
N THR A 45 9.31 10.78 11.33
CA THR A 45 8.54 10.56 10.10
C THR A 45 8.67 11.73 9.13
N ASP A 46 9.27 12.83 9.55
CA ASP A 46 9.46 14.05 8.73
C ASP A 46 10.26 13.71 7.46
N PRO A 47 9.71 13.96 6.27
CA PRO A 47 10.42 13.75 5.01
C PRO A 47 11.73 14.52 4.88
N ALA A 48 11.84 15.72 5.50
CA ALA A 48 13.05 16.53 5.50
C ALA A 48 14.15 16.00 6.43
N GLY A 49 13.81 15.06 7.33
CA GLY A 49 14.74 14.49 8.30
C GLY A 49 15.89 13.71 7.67
N ASP A 50 16.97 13.53 8.44
CA ASP A 50 18.10 12.68 8.05
C ASP A 50 17.65 11.25 7.76
N LEU A 51 18.23 10.62 6.73
CA LEU A 51 17.83 9.30 6.24
C LEU A 51 18.68 8.15 6.82
N ALA A 52 19.66 8.41 7.69
CA ALA A 52 20.62 7.41 8.15
C ALA A 52 19.96 6.26 8.95
N ASP A 53 18.90 6.52 9.69
CA ASP A 53 18.14 5.51 10.42
C ASP A 53 17.33 4.57 9.50
N LEU A 54 17.19 4.88 8.21
CA LEU A 54 16.58 4.00 7.21
C LEU A 54 17.60 3.05 6.53
N ARG A 55 18.89 3.15 6.81
CA ARG A 55 19.90 2.24 6.24
C ARG A 55 19.64 0.75 6.54
N PRO A 56 19.21 0.36 7.76
CA PRO A 56 18.80 -1.02 8.00
C PRO A 56 17.61 -1.43 7.14
N LEU A 57 16.61 -0.56 6.93
CA LEU A 57 15.48 -0.82 6.01
C LEU A 57 15.98 -1.07 4.58
N GLY A 58 16.95 -0.29 4.11
CA GLY A 58 17.59 -0.51 2.81
C GLY A 58 18.25 -1.88 2.67
N ARG A 59 18.81 -2.44 3.75
CA ARG A 59 19.32 -3.82 3.78
C ARG A 59 18.18 -4.84 3.73
N MET A 60 17.08 -4.60 4.43
CA MET A 60 15.88 -5.46 4.38
C MET A 60 15.24 -5.49 2.99
N VAL A 61 15.18 -4.34 2.33
CA VAL A 61 14.72 -4.19 0.93
C VAL A 61 15.59 -5.00 -0.03
N GLY A 62 16.92 -5.06 0.19
CA GLY A 62 17.82 -5.83 -0.67
C GLY A 62 17.68 -5.47 -2.15
N ASP A 63 17.39 -6.47 -2.98
CA ASP A 63 17.22 -6.34 -4.43
C ASP A 63 15.75 -6.29 -4.88
N ALA A 64 14.83 -6.05 -3.96
CA ALA A 64 13.40 -5.95 -4.27
C ALA A 64 13.16 -4.92 -5.38
N LYS A 65 12.24 -5.26 -6.28
CA LYS A 65 11.80 -4.41 -7.39
C LYS A 65 10.54 -3.61 -7.04
N VAL A 66 9.71 -4.19 -6.19
CA VAL A 66 8.51 -3.54 -5.66
C VAL A 66 8.54 -3.63 -4.14
N VAL A 67 8.42 -2.49 -3.48
CA VAL A 67 8.26 -2.37 -2.04
C VAL A 67 6.88 -1.83 -1.74
N GLY A 68 6.02 -2.66 -1.17
CA GLY A 68 4.72 -2.22 -0.64
C GLY A 68 4.91 -1.63 0.75
N LEU A 69 4.54 -0.37 0.96
CA LEU A 69 4.54 0.31 2.25
C LEU A 69 3.11 0.68 2.62
N GLY A 70 2.56 -0.07 3.57
CA GLY A 70 1.17 -0.01 3.96
C GLY A 70 0.84 1.12 4.92
N GLU A 71 -0.44 1.24 5.23
CA GLU A 71 -1.00 2.07 6.29
C GLU A 71 -2.19 1.37 6.96
N ALA A 72 -2.39 1.63 8.24
CA ALA A 72 -3.53 1.09 8.99
C ALA A 72 -4.77 1.98 8.92
N THR A 73 -4.65 3.20 8.41
CA THR A 73 -5.73 4.15 8.14
C THR A 73 -5.41 4.94 6.88
N HIS A 74 -6.41 5.30 6.09
CA HIS A 74 -6.20 6.10 4.89
C HIS A 74 -6.05 7.61 5.15
N SER A 75 -5.92 8.06 6.40
CA SER A 75 -5.75 9.49 6.66
C SER A 75 -5.09 9.77 8.00
N SER A 76 -3.84 9.28 8.14
CA SER A 76 -2.94 9.65 9.23
C SER A 76 -1.70 10.35 8.68
N HIS A 77 -1.35 11.49 9.29
CA HIS A 77 -0.21 12.33 8.89
C HIS A 77 1.10 11.55 8.85
N GLU A 78 1.43 10.85 9.94
CA GLU A 78 2.74 10.19 10.08
C GLU A 78 2.88 8.99 9.13
N PHE A 79 1.79 8.34 8.72
CA PHE A 79 1.87 7.32 7.69
C PHE A 79 2.25 7.91 6.33
N PHE A 80 1.65 9.03 5.96
CA PHE A 80 1.91 9.66 4.67
C PHE A 80 3.30 10.32 4.62
N THR A 81 3.70 11.00 5.69
CA THR A 81 5.04 11.58 5.78
C THR A 81 6.12 10.50 5.81
N MET A 82 5.85 9.34 6.45
CA MET A 82 6.79 8.21 6.43
C MET A 82 6.91 7.58 5.04
N LYS A 83 5.82 7.47 4.27
CA LYS A 83 5.88 7.02 2.86
C LYS A 83 6.72 7.97 2.02
N HIS A 84 6.57 9.27 2.18
CA HIS A 84 7.39 10.26 1.52
C HIS A 84 8.87 10.12 1.92
N ARG A 85 9.16 9.97 3.22
CA ARG A 85 10.52 9.79 3.72
C ARG A 85 11.19 8.53 3.20
N VAL A 86 10.45 7.39 3.16
CA VAL A 86 10.94 6.13 2.60
C VAL A 86 11.14 6.27 1.08
N LEU A 87 10.24 6.96 0.35
CA LEU A 87 10.44 7.23 -1.07
C LEU A 87 11.76 7.95 -1.32
N ARG A 88 12.03 9.03 -0.57
CA ARG A 88 13.29 9.78 -0.67
C ARG A 88 14.50 8.87 -0.46
N TYR A 89 14.47 8.06 0.58
CA TYR A 89 15.55 7.10 0.85
C TYR A 89 15.74 6.10 -0.31
N LEU A 90 14.65 5.51 -0.80
CA LEU A 90 14.70 4.52 -1.88
C LEU A 90 15.14 5.12 -3.21
N VAL A 91 14.77 6.36 -3.50
CA VAL A 91 15.19 7.09 -4.70
C VAL A 91 16.70 7.36 -4.65
N VAL A 92 17.19 7.94 -3.54
CA VAL A 92 18.59 8.35 -3.39
C VAL A 92 19.53 7.14 -3.26
N GLU A 93 19.17 6.15 -2.46
CA GLU A 93 20.10 5.09 -2.03
C GLU A 93 19.88 3.75 -2.74
N LYS A 94 18.70 3.52 -3.32
CA LYS A 94 18.31 2.21 -3.86
C LYS A 94 17.90 2.22 -5.34
N GLY A 95 17.89 3.40 -5.98
CA GLY A 95 17.56 3.56 -7.39
C GLY A 95 16.10 3.27 -7.73
N PHE A 96 15.17 3.55 -6.80
CA PHE A 96 13.73 3.51 -7.10
C PHE A 96 13.36 4.71 -7.97
N ARG A 97 12.50 4.50 -8.98
CA ARG A 97 12.12 5.53 -9.95
C ARG A 97 10.62 5.60 -10.20
N ALA A 98 9.81 4.92 -9.37
CA ALA A 98 8.36 5.06 -9.43
C ALA A 98 7.74 5.05 -8.03
N PHE A 99 6.75 5.93 -7.85
CA PHE A 99 5.83 5.92 -6.72
C PHE A 99 4.45 5.52 -7.25
N ALA A 100 3.90 4.45 -6.70
CA ALA A 100 2.55 3.97 -7.01
C ALA A 100 1.60 4.28 -5.85
N LEU A 101 0.40 4.72 -6.16
CA LEU A 101 -0.65 5.01 -5.19
C LEU A 101 -1.90 4.20 -5.52
N GLU A 102 -2.59 3.73 -4.49
CA GLU A 102 -3.92 3.11 -4.55
C GLU A 102 -4.96 4.12 -5.06
N THR A 103 -4.85 4.48 -6.35
CA THR A 103 -5.72 5.43 -7.05
C THR A 103 -5.82 5.04 -8.51
N ALA A 104 -6.78 5.66 -9.24
CA ALA A 104 -7.01 5.32 -10.64
C ALA A 104 -5.76 5.46 -11.51
N TRP A 105 -5.60 4.55 -12.48
CA TRP A 105 -4.52 4.62 -13.48
C TRP A 105 -4.45 5.97 -14.17
N SER A 106 -5.60 6.53 -14.57
CA SER A 106 -5.70 7.84 -15.21
C SER A 106 -5.22 8.99 -14.31
N THR A 107 -5.61 8.96 -13.05
CA THR A 107 -5.14 9.92 -12.04
C THR A 107 -3.62 9.90 -11.93
N GLY A 108 -3.03 8.70 -11.88
CA GLY A 108 -1.58 8.52 -11.90
C GLY A 108 -0.92 9.18 -13.10
N LEU A 109 -1.50 9.04 -14.31
CA LEU A 109 -0.96 9.66 -15.53
C LEU A 109 -0.99 11.20 -15.50
N ARG A 110 -2.00 11.81 -14.90
CA ARG A 110 -2.06 13.28 -14.75
C ARG A 110 -1.00 13.79 -13.77
N LEU A 111 -0.83 13.11 -12.65
CA LEU A 111 0.23 13.43 -11.68
C LEU A 111 1.61 13.16 -12.27
N ASP A 112 1.79 12.08 -13.03
CA ASP A 112 3.04 11.78 -13.74
C ASP A 112 3.41 12.88 -14.75
N ALA A 113 2.44 13.39 -15.50
CA ALA A 113 2.67 14.51 -16.40
C ALA A 113 3.19 15.73 -15.62
N TYR A 114 2.53 16.12 -14.53
CA TYR A 114 2.98 17.23 -13.71
C TYR A 114 4.39 17.03 -13.13
N VAL A 115 4.65 15.89 -12.49
CA VAL A 115 5.96 15.68 -11.85
C VAL A 115 7.12 15.64 -12.88
N ARG A 116 6.85 15.30 -14.14
CA ARG A 116 7.85 15.25 -15.19
C ARG A 116 8.06 16.60 -15.87
N THR A 117 7.00 17.31 -16.21
CA THR A 117 7.06 18.52 -17.05
C THR A 117 6.83 19.80 -16.27
N GLY A 118 6.13 19.74 -15.13
CA GLY A 118 5.66 20.91 -14.39
C GLY A 118 4.37 21.52 -14.95
N ASP A 119 3.74 20.86 -15.94
CA ASP A 119 2.51 21.37 -16.53
C ASP A 119 1.32 21.26 -15.56
N GLY A 120 0.69 22.37 -15.28
CA GLY A 120 -0.47 22.47 -14.41
C GLY A 120 -0.14 22.86 -12.96
N ASP A 121 -1.20 22.92 -12.15
CA ASP A 121 -1.14 23.16 -10.71
C ASP A 121 -1.42 21.86 -9.96
N PRO A 122 -0.51 21.33 -9.14
CA PRO A 122 -0.68 20.07 -8.44
C PRO A 122 -1.88 20.08 -7.49
N ARG A 123 -2.15 21.22 -6.83
CA ARG A 123 -3.33 21.35 -5.94
C ARG A 123 -4.63 21.21 -6.72
N ARG A 124 -4.68 21.82 -7.92
CA ARG A 124 -5.82 21.68 -8.81
C ARG A 124 -5.97 20.27 -9.32
N ILE A 125 -4.88 19.63 -9.78
CA ILE A 125 -4.89 18.24 -10.25
C ILE A 125 -5.41 17.31 -9.15
N MET A 126 -4.85 17.40 -7.94
CA MET A 126 -5.27 16.58 -6.81
C MET A 126 -6.75 16.79 -6.45
N ARG A 127 -7.24 18.03 -6.45
CA ARG A 127 -8.64 18.34 -6.19
C ARG A 127 -9.60 17.78 -7.25
N GLU A 128 -9.18 17.76 -8.52
CA GLU A 128 -9.97 17.22 -9.63
C GLU A 128 -9.98 15.69 -9.66
N GLU A 129 -8.87 15.06 -9.27
CA GLU A 129 -8.66 13.62 -9.38
C GLU A 129 -9.01 12.85 -8.08
N PHE A 130 -8.65 13.42 -6.93
CA PHE A 130 -8.91 12.77 -5.65
C PHE A 130 -10.30 13.14 -5.12
N GLN A 131 -11.31 12.53 -5.72
CA GLN A 131 -12.71 12.67 -5.35
C GLN A 131 -13.32 11.31 -5.02
N ASP A 132 -14.46 11.30 -4.33
CA ASP A 132 -15.21 10.11 -3.94
C ASP A 132 -14.32 9.08 -3.23
N THR A 133 -14.20 7.87 -3.76
CA THR A 133 -13.39 6.79 -3.15
C THR A 133 -11.91 7.15 -2.99
N TYR A 134 -11.40 8.10 -3.79
CA TYR A 134 -10.00 8.56 -3.73
C TYR A 134 -9.81 9.87 -2.95
N ALA A 135 -10.85 10.42 -2.31
CA ALA A 135 -10.77 11.69 -1.59
C ALA A 135 -9.73 11.70 -0.45
N TRP A 136 -9.39 10.54 0.08
CA TRP A 136 -8.42 10.34 1.16
C TRP A 136 -7.00 10.79 0.80
N TRP A 137 -6.67 10.83 -0.49
CA TRP A 137 -5.36 11.24 -0.99
C TRP A 137 -5.23 12.75 -1.22
N ASN A 138 -6.34 13.52 -1.12
CA ASN A 138 -6.33 14.98 -1.25
C ASN A 138 -5.85 15.64 0.04
N THR A 139 -4.56 15.49 0.35
CA THR A 139 -3.95 15.92 1.61
C THR A 139 -2.69 16.77 1.38
N LYS A 140 -2.32 17.55 2.42
CA LYS A 140 -1.08 18.34 2.39
C LYS A 140 0.16 17.45 2.26
N GLU A 141 0.13 16.28 2.85
CA GLU A 141 1.24 15.32 2.86
C GLU A 141 1.50 14.75 1.46
N TYR A 142 0.45 14.35 0.73
CA TYR A 142 0.60 13.88 -0.65
C TYR A 142 0.94 15.02 -1.62
N LEU A 143 0.42 16.23 -1.36
CA LEU A 143 0.86 17.39 -2.12
C LEU A 143 2.36 17.63 -1.97
N ALA A 144 2.88 17.61 -0.74
CA ALA A 144 4.31 17.77 -0.48
C ALA A 144 5.15 16.65 -1.13
N LEU A 145 4.63 15.42 -1.19
CA LEU A 145 5.29 14.31 -1.88
C LEU A 145 5.34 14.55 -3.40
N VAL A 146 4.24 14.98 -4.01
CA VAL A 146 4.15 15.28 -5.44
C VAL A 146 5.06 16.46 -5.81
N GLU A 147 5.08 17.50 -4.99
CA GLU A 147 5.96 18.67 -5.15
C GLU A 147 7.44 18.26 -5.03
N TRP A 148 7.79 17.39 -4.08
CA TRP A 148 9.15 16.86 -3.95
C TRP A 148 9.57 16.02 -5.17
N ILE A 149 8.71 15.17 -5.71
CA ILE A 149 9.03 14.42 -6.95
C ILE A 149 9.29 15.39 -8.09
N ARG A 150 8.50 16.47 -8.20
CA ARG A 150 8.72 17.50 -9.22
C ARG A 150 10.06 18.20 -9.06
N GLU A 151 10.43 18.59 -7.84
CA GLU A 151 11.73 19.18 -7.53
C GLU A 151 12.87 18.23 -7.90
N TRP A 152 12.81 16.97 -7.46
CA TRP A 152 13.78 15.94 -7.84
C TRP A 152 13.93 15.84 -9.37
N ASN A 153 12.84 15.78 -10.10
CA ASN A 153 12.84 15.62 -11.55
C ASN A 153 13.39 16.85 -12.27
N THR A 154 13.26 18.03 -11.68
CA THR A 154 13.84 19.27 -12.20
C THR A 154 15.37 19.23 -12.12
N ASP A 155 15.89 18.75 -10.98
CA ASP A 155 17.32 18.63 -10.73
C ASP A 155 17.95 17.42 -11.44
N HIS A 156 17.14 16.39 -11.73
CA HIS A 156 17.58 15.12 -12.33
C HIS A 156 16.80 14.77 -13.60
N PRO A 157 16.85 15.60 -14.68
CA PRO A 157 15.98 15.46 -15.87
C PRO A 157 16.21 14.14 -16.65
N LYS A 158 17.37 13.50 -16.47
CA LYS A 158 17.70 12.19 -17.09
C LYS A 158 17.42 11.00 -16.19
N ASP A 159 17.01 11.22 -14.94
CA ASP A 159 16.83 10.20 -13.91
C ASP A 159 15.57 10.49 -13.09
N GLN A 160 14.46 10.65 -13.81
CA GLN A 160 13.18 11.10 -13.27
C GLN A 160 12.48 10.02 -12.45
N VAL A 161 11.83 10.46 -11.38
CA VAL A 161 10.86 9.65 -10.62
C VAL A 161 9.47 9.81 -11.22
N ARG A 162 8.79 8.71 -11.43
CA ARG A 162 7.47 8.61 -12.04
C ARG A 162 6.37 8.50 -10.98
N PHE A 163 5.15 8.86 -11.35
CA PHE A 163 3.97 8.67 -10.52
C PHE A 163 2.95 7.80 -11.26
N LEU A 164 2.41 6.77 -10.59
CA LEU A 164 1.37 5.93 -11.20
C LEU A 164 0.24 5.65 -10.20
N GLY A 165 -0.97 5.46 -10.73
CA GLY A 165 -2.08 4.84 -10.04
C GLY A 165 -2.21 3.38 -10.46
N ASP A 166 -2.71 2.51 -9.61
CA ASP A 166 -2.84 1.09 -9.92
C ASP A 166 -4.30 0.59 -9.91
N ASP A 167 -5.24 1.40 -9.46
CA ASP A 167 -6.65 1.06 -9.26
C ASP A 167 -7.56 1.43 -10.45
N PHE A 168 -8.83 1.03 -10.40
CA PHE A 168 -9.73 1.01 -11.54
C PHE A 168 -10.92 1.99 -11.51
N ALA A 169 -11.28 2.58 -10.35
CA ALA A 169 -12.60 3.18 -10.21
C ALA A 169 -12.88 4.37 -11.14
N TYR A 170 -11.85 4.90 -11.79
CA TYR A 170 -12.01 5.99 -12.76
C TYR A 170 -11.13 5.80 -14.00
N ALA A 171 -11.75 5.81 -15.18
CA ALA A 171 -11.05 5.87 -16.46
C ALA A 171 -11.17 7.28 -17.04
N GLY A 172 -10.21 8.15 -16.74
CA GLY A 172 -10.21 9.53 -17.18
C GLY A 172 -10.22 9.70 -18.70
N PRO A 173 -10.63 10.88 -19.21
CA PRO A 173 -10.77 11.14 -20.65
C PRO A 173 -9.49 10.95 -21.43
N GLU A 174 -8.33 11.22 -20.80
CA GLU A 174 -7.02 11.09 -21.44
C GLU A 174 -6.69 9.65 -21.85
N LEU A 175 -7.26 8.62 -21.21
CA LEU A 175 -7.06 7.22 -21.62
C LEU A 175 -7.67 6.98 -23.00
N TYR A 176 -8.90 7.43 -23.21
CA TYR A 176 -9.60 7.33 -24.48
C TYR A 176 -8.88 8.12 -25.59
N ASP A 177 -8.45 9.34 -25.26
CA ASP A 177 -7.74 10.22 -26.20
C ASP A 177 -6.41 9.59 -26.64
N ARG A 178 -5.66 8.98 -25.72
CA ARG A 178 -4.37 8.30 -26.02
C ARG A 178 -4.59 7.06 -26.88
N VAL A 179 -5.60 6.23 -26.58
CA VAL A 179 -5.92 5.03 -27.37
C VAL A 179 -6.35 5.42 -28.79
N LEU A 180 -7.25 6.40 -28.93
CA LEU A 180 -7.75 6.84 -30.25
C LEU A 180 -6.64 7.54 -31.05
N ARG A 181 -5.77 8.32 -30.42
CA ARG A 181 -4.59 8.91 -31.05
C ARG A 181 -3.62 7.85 -31.56
N TYR A 182 -3.33 6.82 -30.76
CA TYR A 182 -2.53 5.69 -31.21
C TYR A 182 -3.14 5.02 -32.44
N ALA A 183 -4.44 4.77 -32.42
CA ALA A 183 -5.14 4.17 -33.57
C ALA A 183 -5.06 5.06 -34.80
N ALA A 184 -5.27 6.38 -34.67
CA ALA A 184 -5.18 7.32 -35.77
C ALA A 184 -3.80 7.33 -36.42
N LEU A 185 -2.73 7.27 -35.63
CA LEU A 185 -1.35 7.35 -36.12
C LEU A 185 -0.80 6.01 -36.65
N HIS A 186 -1.15 4.89 -36.02
CA HIS A 186 -0.50 3.61 -36.30
C HIS A 186 -1.43 2.55 -36.86
N GLN A 187 -2.76 2.66 -36.66
CA GLN A 187 -3.78 1.68 -37.08
C GLN A 187 -5.07 2.38 -37.54
N PRO A 188 -5.02 3.28 -38.54
CA PRO A 188 -6.16 4.11 -38.93
C PRO A 188 -7.40 3.31 -39.35
N ARG A 189 -7.24 2.08 -39.83
CA ARG A 189 -8.37 1.19 -40.15
C ARG A 189 -9.19 0.77 -38.94
N LEU A 190 -8.61 0.77 -37.71
CA LEU A 190 -9.30 0.42 -36.48
C LEU A 190 -10.03 1.61 -35.85
N LEU A 191 -9.63 2.85 -36.17
CA LEU A 191 -10.12 4.07 -35.53
C LEU A 191 -11.66 4.19 -35.53
N PRO A 192 -12.39 3.99 -36.69
CA PRO A 192 -13.86 4.10 -36.68
C PRO A 192 -14.52 3.11 -35.72
N ARG A 193 -14.02 1.88 -35.68
CA ARG A 193 -14.61 0.85 -34.81
C ARG A 193 -14.28 1.10 -33.31
N LEU A 194 -13.08 1.54 -33.00
CA LEU A 194 -12.71 1.94 -31.64
C LEU A 194 -13.55 3.13 -31.15
N ALA A 195 -13.71 4.15 -31.99
CA ALA A 195 -14.54 5.31 -31.68
C ALA A 195 -16.01 4.92 -31.44
N GLU A 196 -16.55 3.96 -32.21
CA GLU A 196 -17.89 3.41 -31.99
C GLU A 196 -17.97 2.65 -30.66
N LEU A 197 -17.01 1.77 -30.35
CA LEU A 197 -16.99 1.01 -29.12
C LEU A 197 -16.88 1.90 -27.87
N TYR A 198 -16.16 3.02 -27.95
CA TYR A 198 -15.98 3.98 -26.86
C TYR A 198 -17.04 5.09 -26.83
N ARG A 199 -18.00 5.11 -27.75
CA ARG A 199 -19.04 6.17 -27.81
C ARG A 199 -19.81 6.27 -26.50
N GLY A 200 -19.83 7.46 -25.89
CA GLY A 200 -20.53 7.73 -24.62
C GLY A 200 -19.86 7.13 -23.36
N LEU A 201 -18.64 6.59 -23.49
CA LEU A 201 -17.88 6.07 -22.33
C LEU A 201 -16.85 7.07 -21.81
N ARG A 202 -16.32 7.94 -22.69
CA ARG A 202 -15.34 8.96 -22.29
C ARG A 202 -15.99 9.93 -21.30
N PRO A 203 -15.42 10.11 -20.07
CA PRO A 203 -15.99 11.01 -19.08
C PRO A 203 -16.08 12.46 -19.56
N THR A 204 -17.17 13.12 -19.18
CA THR A 204 -17.40 14.55 -19.40
C THR A 204 -17.69 15.30 -18.09
N THR A 205 -17.83 14.56 -16.99
CA THR A 205 -18.05 15.05 -15.63
C THR A 205 -16.79 14.88 -14.77
N SER A 206 -16.82 15.40 -13.55
CA SER A 206 -15.72 15.21 -12.60
C SER A 206 -15.53 13.73 -12.24
N SER A 207 -14.35 13.35 -11.73
CA SER A 207 -14.06 11.96 -11.35
C SER A 207 -15.06 11.42 -10.31
N GLY A 208 -15.40 12.22 -9.31
CA GLY A 208 -16.38 11.82 -8.29
C GLY A 208 -17.80 11.68 -8.83
N THR A 209 -18.25 12.62 -9.69
CA THR A 209 -19.54 12.51 -10.36
C THR A 209 -19.61 11.28 -11.25
N TYR A 210 -18.56 11.03 -12.04
CA TYR A 210 -18.47 9.84 -12.89
C TYR A 210 -18.61 8.53 -12.10
N MET A 211 -17.88 8.39 -10.98
CA MET A 211 -17.93 7.19 -10.15
C MET A 211 -19.33 6.94 -9.58
N LYS A 212 -19.99 8.00 -9.09
CA LYS A 212 -21.37 7.92 -8.57
C LYS A 212 -22.37 7.57 -9.67
N GLU A 213 -22.33 8.28 -10.81
CA GLU A 213 -23.22 8.04 -11.95
C GLU A 213 -23.05 6.62 -12.50
N TYR A 214 -21.83 6.09 -12.53
CA TYR A 214 -21.58 4.74 -13.03
C TYR A 214 -22.31 3.69 -12.18
N LEU A 215 -22.27 3.83 -10.84
CA LEU A 215 -22.94 2.93 -9.90
C LEU A 215 -24.48 3.01 -9.98
N THR A 216 -25.03 4.16 -10.34
CA THR A 216 -26.51 4.32 -10.48
C THR A 216 -27.07 3.70 -11.75
N ARG A 217 -26.22 3.33 -12.73
CA ARG A 217 -26.68 2.66 -13.96
C ARG A 217 -27.20 1.26 -13.65
N PRO A 218 -28.26 0.80 -14.35
CA PRO A 218 -28.70 -0.58 -14.25
C PRO A 218 -27.55 -1.58 -14.51
N LEU A 219 -27.51 -2.67 -13.77
CA LEU A 219 -26.47 -3.70 -13.89
C LEU A 219 -26.30 -4.22 -15.33
N GLN A 220 -27.42 -4.43 -16.04
CA GLN A 220 -27.39 -4.87 -17.44
C GLN A 220 -26.68 -3.85 -18.35
N GLU A 221 -26.87 -2.55 -18.12
CA GLU A 221 -26.16 -1.50 -18.85
C GLU A 221 -24.67 -1.53 -18.53
N ARG A 222 -24.29 -1.62 -17.25
CA ARG A 222 -22.89 -1.73 -16.81
C ARG A 222 -22.19 -2.93 -17.46
N ARG A 223 -22.85 -4.09 -17.54
CA ARG A 223 -22.35 -5.30 -18.22
C ARG A 223 -22.22 -5.12 -19.73
N ALA A 224 -23.15 -4.41 -20.37
CA ALA A 224 -23.06 -4.09 -21.80
C ALA A 224 -21.89 -3.15 -22.11
N LEU A 225 -21.61 -2.15 -21.24
CA LEU A 225 -20.45 -1.27 -21.35
C LEU A 225 -19.13 -2.05 -21.21
N ALA A 226 -19.03 -2.98 -20.25
CA ALA A 226 -17.87 -3.87 -20.11
C ALA A 226 -17.64 -4.75 -21.35
N THR A 227 -18.70 -5.26 -21.98
CA THR A 227 -18.60 -6.00 -23.23
C THR A 227 -18.00 -5.15 -24.35
N ARG A 228 -18.36 -3.87 -24.44
CA ARG A 228 -17.83 -2.94 -25.46
C ARG A 228 -16.34 -2.64 -25.23
N THR A 229 -15.94 -2.39 -23.98
CA THR A 229 -14.52 -2.11 -23.66
C THR A 229 -13.64 -3.33 -23.87
N THR A 230 -14.12 -4.53 -23.51
CA THR A 230 -13.43 -5.80 -23.79
C THR A 230 -13.28 -6.04 -25.30
N ALA A 231 -14.29 -5.71 -26.11
CA ALA A 231 -14.20 -5.79 -27.57
C ALA A 231 -13.15 -4.81 -28.12
N ALA A 232 -13.07 -3.59 -27.60
CA ALA A 232 -12.06 -2.60 -27.99
C ALA A 232 -10.64 -3.06 -27.64
N LEU A 233 -10.41 -3.56 -26.42
CA LEU A 233 -9.13 -4.13 -26.01
C LEU A 233 -8.73 -5.32 -26.89
N SER A 234 -9.66 -6.24 -27.16
CA SER A 234 -9.44 -7.40 -28.03
C SER A 234 -9.08 -6.99 -29.46
N LEU A 235 -9.73 -5.95 -30.00
CA LEU A 235 -9.44 -5.42 -31.33
C LEU A 235 -8.00 -4.90 -31.44
N LEU A 236 -7.52 -4.14 -30.44
CA LEU A 236 -6.15 -3.66 -30.35
C LEU A 236 -5.13 -4.79 -30.16
N THR A 237 -5.48 -5.80 -29.35
CA THR A 237 -4.60 -6.92 -29.04
C THR A 237 -4.31 -7.79 -30.27
N ARG A 238 -5.32 -8.08 -31.10
CA ARG A 238 -5.19 -8.93 -32.29
C ARG A 238 -4.41 -8.28 -33.45
N ASN A 239 -4.33 -6.96 -33.49
CA ASN A 239 -3.71 -6.23 -34.60
C ASN A 239 -2.34 -5.66 -34.17
N ALA A 240 -1.39 -6.56 -33.91
CA ALA A 240 -0.08 -6.19 -33.39
C ALA A 240 0.93 -5.81 -34.49
N PRO A 241 1.65 -4.65 -34.43
CA PRO A 241 2.93 -4.48 -35.08
C PRO A 241 4.00 -5.32 -34.38
N SER A 242 4.96 -5.86 -35.12
CA SER A 242 5.89 -6.87 -34.62
C SER A 242 7.14 -6.29 -33.91
N SER A 243 7.55 -5.03 -34.16
CA SER A 243 8.77 -4.43 -33.56
C SER A 243 8.86 -2.92 -33.79
N GLY A 244 9.84 -2.28 -33.13
CA GLY A 244 10.19 -0.86 -33.29
C GLY A 244 9.34 0.12 -32.46
N PRO A 245 9.48 1.45 -32.67
CA PRO A 245 8.77 2.49 -31.90
C PRO A 245 7.25 2.33 -31.87
N ALA A 246 6.67 1.78 -32.94
CA ALA A 246 5.25 1.46 -32.98
C ALA A 246 4.85 0.37 -32.00
N ALA A 247 5.74 -0.57 -31.66
CA ALA A 247 5.50 -1.63 -30.68
C ALA A 247 5.47 -1.06 -29.24
N GLU A 248 6.37 -0.12 -28.92
CA GLU A 248 6.37 0.56 -27.63
C GLU A 248 5.11 1.43 -27.46
N ALA A 249 4.79 2.26 -28.46
CA ALA A 249 3.57 3.07 -28.46
C ALA A 249 2.32 2.20 -28.30
N ARG A 250 2.33 0.99 -28.90
CA ARG A 250 1.27 0.01 -28.75
C ARG A 250 1.16 -0.54 -27.33
N ALA A 251 2.29 -0.86 -26.68
CA ALA A 251 2.27 -1.39 -25.30
C ALA A 251 1.55 -0.41 -24.37
N TRP A 252 1.85 0.88 -24.47
CA TRP A 252 1.17 1.93 -23.72
C TRP A 252 -0.31 2.06 -24.12
N ALA A 253 -0.63 2.06 -25.41
CA ALA A 253 -2.03 2.15 -25.87
C ALA A 253 -2.87 0.94 -25.37
N LEU A 254 -2.29 -0.25 -25.38
CA LEU A 254 -2.93 -1.45 -24.82
C LEU A 254 -3.14 -1.33 -23.31
N GLN A 255 -2.18 -0.77 -22.56
CA GLN A 255 -2.33 -0.59 -21.14
C GLN A 255 -3.42 0.45 -20.82
N HIS A 256 -3.51 1.55 -21.60
CA HIS A 256 -4.61 2.51 -21.47
C HIS A 256 -5.97 1.89 -21.80
N ALA A 257 -6.04 1.09 -22.86
CA ALA A 257 -7.26 0.35 -23.21
C ALA A 257 -7.64 -0.70 -22.14
N ARG A 258 -6.62 -1.33 -21.52
CA ARG A 258 -6.82 -2.26 -20.40
C ARG A 258 -7.37 -1.53 -19.17
N ALA A 259 -6.84 -0.36 -18.82
CA ALA A 259 -7.34 0.46 -17.71
C ALA A 259 -8.81 0.88 -17.93
N ILE A 260 -9.19 1.25 -19.16
CA ILE A 260 -10.60 1.51 -19.52
C ILE A 260 -11.46 0.25 -19.30
N ASP A 261 -10.98 -0.91 -19.77
CA ASP A 261 -11.69 -2.19 -19.63
C ASP A 261 -11.78 -2.63 -18.17
N GLN A 262 -10.72 -2.43 -17.38
CA GLN A 262 -10.69 -2.69 -15.94
C GLN A 262 -11.77 -1.90 -15.21
N THR A 263 -11.92 -0.59 -15.52
CA THR A 263 -12.97 0.25 -14.94
C THR A 263 -14.36 -0.29 -15.28
N ALA A 264 -14.63 -0.53 -16.56
CA ALA A 264 -15.95 -0.99 -16.99
C ALA A 264 -16.30 -2.37 -16.39
N ARG A 265 -15.34 -3.30 -16.35
CA ARG A 265 -15.53 -4.63 -15.75
C ARG A 265 -15.64 -4.57 -14.23
N GLY A 266 -14.90 -3.71 -13.56
CA GLY A 266 -14.99 -3.50 -12.12
C GLY A 266 -16.39 -3.04 -11.68
N TYR A 267 -17.03 -2.23 -12.51
CA TYR A 267 -18.42 -1.81 -12.28
C TYR A 267 -19.48 -2.81 -12.80
N ALA A 268 -19.12 -3.87 -13.49
CA ALA A 268 -20.07 -4.86 -14.04
C ALA A 268 -20.50 -5.94 -13.04
N PHE A 269 -19.93 -5.94 -11.83
CA PHE A 269 -20.37 -6.81 -10.73
C PHE A 269 -21.67 -6.32 -10.11
N ASP A 270 -22.44 -7.24 -9.57
CA ASP A 270 -23.62 -6.96 -8.74
C ASP A 270 -23.17 -6.80 -7.28
N PHE A 271 -23.11 -5.55 -6.80
CA PHE A 271 -22.64 -5.28 -5.44
C PHE A 271 -23.67 -5.62 -4.35
N ASP A 272 -24.92 -5.92 -4.73
CA ASP A 272 -25.95 -6.42 -3.84
C ASP A 272 -25.89 -7.95 -3.68
N ASP A 273 -25.19 -8.66 -4.60
CA ASP A 273 -24.94 -10.09 -4.49
C ASP A 273 -23.62 -10.36 -3.76
N PRO A 274 -23.61 -11.16 -2.66
CA PRO A 274 -22.40 -11.42 -1.87
C PRO A 274 -21.28 -12.18 -2.63
N GLU A 275 -21.61 -12.99 -3.64
CA GLU A 275 -20.60 -13.70 -4.44
C GLU A 275 -19.95 -12.75 -5.45
N ASP A 276 -20.74 -11.93 -6.13
CA ASP A 276 -20.25 -10.90 -7.05
C ASP A 276 -19.43 -9.84 -6.27
N LEU A 277 -19.87 -9.43 -5.07
CA LEU A 277 -19.09 -8.54 -4.21
C LEU A 277 -17.71 -9.14 -3.85
N ARG A 278 -17.67 -10.42 -3.49
CA ARG A 278 -16.41 -11.14 -3.24
C ARG A 278 -15.54 -11.19 -4.50
N ALA A 279 -16.14 -11.51 -5.64
CA ALA A 279 -15.46 -11.58 -6.92
C ALA A 279 -14.90 -10.22 -7.34
N SER A 280 -15.65 -9.12 -7.11
CA SER A 280 -15.23 -7.76 -7.41
C SER A 280 -13.99 -7.33 -6.61
N MET A 281 -13.91 -7.70 -5.32
CA MET A 281 -12.74 -7.42 -4.49
C MET A 281 -11.52 -8.19 -4.95
N GLY A 282 -11.68 -9.49 -5.27
CA GLY A 282 -10.59 -10.29 -5.84
C GLY A 282 -10.12 -9.75 -7.19
N TYR A 283 -11.05 -9.33 -8.03
CA TYR A 283 -10.77 -8.69 -9.32
C TYR A 283 -9.98 -7.38 -9.15
N ARG A 284 -10.41 -6.50 -8.20
CA ARG A 284 -9.70 -5.26 -7.88
C ARG A 284 -8.25 -5.51 -7.46
N ASP A 285 -8.02 -6.39 -6.51
CA ASP A 285 -6.67 -6.68 -6.01
C ASP A 285 -5.77 -7.31 -7.08
N GLN A 286 -6.34 -8.16 -7.94
CA GLN A 286 -5.60 -8.75 -9.05
C GLN A 286 -5.19 -7.70 -10.07
N LEU A 287 -6.11 -6.83 -10.51
CA LEU A 287 -5.77 -5.80 -11.50
C LEU A 287 -4.76 -4.77 -10.96
N MET A 288 -4.84 -4.42 -9.67
CA MET A 288 -3.87 -3.55 -9.02
C MET A 288 -2.47 -4.19 -9.08
N ALA A 289 -2.35 -5.48 -8.77
CA ALA A 289 -1.10 -6.21 -8.88
C ALA A 289 -0.60 -6.30 -10.33
N ASP A 290 -1.50 -6.54 -11.28
CA ASP A 290 -1.17 -6.62 -12.71
C ASP A 290 -0.68 -5.27 -13.25
N ASN A 291 -1.27 -4.15 -12.82
CA ASN A 291 -0.85 -2.81 -13.21
C ASN A 291 0.56 -2.48 -12.69
N ILE A 292 0.87 -2.80 -11.43
CA ILE A 292 2.20 -2.63 -10.82
C ILE A 292 3.24 -3.48 -11.55
N ALA A 293 2.95 -4.76 -11.77
CA ALA A 293 3.88 -5.66 -12.43
C ALA A 293 4.12 -5.26 -13.89
N TRP A 294 3.05 -4.87 -14.62
CA TRP A 294 3.17 -4.37 -15.98
C TRP A 294 4.07 -3.13 -16.06
N TRP A 295 3.91 -2.17 -15.12
CA TRP A 295 4.78 -0.99 -15.09
C TRP A 295 6.25 -1.37 -14.94
N HIS A 296 6.56 -2.22 -13.96
CA HIS A 296 7.93 -2.68 -13.77
C HIS A 296 8.50 -3.41 -15.01
N GLU A 297 7.71 -4.30 -15.62
CA GLU A 297 8.11 -5.05 -16.81
C GLU A 297 8.33 -4.15 -18.02
N GLN A 298 7.49 -3.10 -18.17
CA GLN A 298 7.56 -2.17 -19.31
C GLN A 298 8.68 -1.15 -19.18
N THR A 299 8.97 -0.67 -17.98
CA THR A 299 9.90 0.45 -17.75
C THR A 299 11.24 0.04 -17.13
N GLY A 300 11.26 -1.08 -16.40
CA GLY A 300 12.38 -1.48 -15.55
C GLY A 300 12.44 -0.75 -14.20
N ASP A 301 11.54 0.19 -13.94
CA ASP A 301 11.53 0.99 -12.71
C ASP A 301 11.34 0.11 -11.48
N LYS A 302 12.06 0.42 -10.40
CA LYS A 302 11.73 -0.06 -9.06
C LYS A 302 10.65 0.83 -8.47
N ILE A 303 9.68 0.23 -7.81
CA ILE A 303 8.42 0.89 -7.39
C ILE A 303 8.28 0.87 -5.87
N LEU A 304 8.04 2.03 -5.26
CA LEU A 304 7.42 2.12 -3.93
C LEU A 304 5.90 2.17 -4.11
N LEU A 305 5.21 1.12 -3.65
CA LEU A 305 3.76 1.00 -3.71
C LEU A 305 3.13 1.43 -2.38
N SER A 306 2.29 2.44 -2.44
CA SER A 306 1.52 3.00 -1.32
C SER A 306 0.07 2.53 -1.39
N ALA A 307 -0.35 1.70 -0.43
CA ALA A 307 -1.72 1.22 -0.31
C ALA A 307 -2.05 0.89 1.15
N HIS A 308 -3.28 0.50 1.43
CA HIS A 308 -3.66 -0.02 2.74
C HIS A 308 -2.91 -1.31 3.09
N ASN A 309 -2.64 -1.56 4.37
CA ASN A 309 -1.96 -2.78 4.83
C ASN A 309 -2.61 -4.06 4.28
N SER A 310 -3.95 -4.11 4.23
CA SER A 310 -4.67 -5.29 3.73
C SER A 310 -4.34 -5.61 2.28
N HIS A 311 -4.28 -4.60 1.40
CA HIS A 311 -3.94 -4.81 -0.01
C HIS A 311 -2.52 -5.33 -0.19
N LEU A 312 -1.58 -4.93 0.66
CA LEU A 312 -0.17 -5.33 0.55
C LEU A 312 0.14 -6.69 1.21
N ALA A 313 -0.82 -7.25 1.96
CA ALA A 313 -0.62 -8.48 2.71
C ALA A 313 -0.52 -9.73 1.82
N TYR A 314 0.31 -10.70 2.24
CA TYR A 314 0.37 -12.04 1.62
C TYR A 314 -0.82 -12.92 2.01
N ARG A 315 -1.42 -12.65 3.16
CA ARG A 315 -2.61 -13.36 3.65
C ARG A 315 -3.65 -12.36 4.09
N SER A 316 -4.83 -12.51 3.53
CA SER A 316 -5.98 -11.73 3.98
C SER A 316 -6.40 -12.12 5.39
N ALA A 317 -6.82 -11.13 6.16
CA ALA A 317 -7.50 -11.33 7.44
C ALA A 317 -9.02 -11.52 7.29
N ASP A 318 -9.56 -11.26 6.08
CA ASP A 318 -10.98 -11.40 5.78
C ASP A 318 -11.20 -12.63 4.89
N PRO A 319 -11.91 -13.67 5.37
CA PRO A 319 -12.17 -14.88 4.59
C PRO A 319 -13.03 -14.63 3.34
N ARG A 320 -13.75 -13.50 3.29
CA ARG A 320 -14.51 -13.10 2.09
C ARG A 320 -13.59 -12.68 0.94
N TYR A 321 -12.38 -12.22 1.25
CA TYR A 321 -11.41 -11.72 0.27
C TYR A 321 -10.08 -12.49 0.42
N PRO A 322 -10.01 -13.74 -0.03
CA PRO A 322 -8.94 -14.67 0.36
C PRO A 322 -7.57 -14.33 -0.24
N LYS A 323 -7.53 -13.50 -1.28
CA LYS A 323 -6.29 -13.14 -1.96
C LYS A 323 -6.26 -11.65 -2.29
N MET A 324 -5.27 -10.97 -1.75
CA MET A 324 -5.08 -9.54 -1.87
C MET A 324 -3.94 -9.21 -2.85
N GLN A 325 -3.79 -7.96 -3.24
CA GLN A 325 -2.77 -7.45 -4.16
C GLN A 325 -1.36 -7.96 -3.83
N GLY A 326 -0.96 -7.91 -2.55
CA GLY A 326 0.35 -8.39 -2.10
C GLY A 326 0.58 -9.88 -2.37
N ALA A 327 -0.45 -10.72 -2.26
CA ALA A 327 -0.38 -12.13 -2.61
C ALA A 327 -0.20 -12.34 -4.13
N PHE A 328 -0.93 -11.59 -4.96
CA PHE A 328 -0.75 -11.63 -6.41
C PHE A 328 0.64 -11.15 -6.84
N LEU A 329 1.14 -10.06 -6.23
CA LEU A 329 2.51 -9.59 -6.47
C LEU A 329 3.56 -10.59 -6.02
N ARG A 330 3.38 -11.26 -4.88
CA ARG A 330 4.30 -12.30 -4.41
C ARG A 330 4.32 -13.51 -5.36
N ASP A 331 3.18 -13.94 -5.88
CA ASP A 331 3.10 -15.03 -6.85
C ASP A 331 3.84 -14.69 -8.15
N ARG A 332 3.75 -13.43 -8.61
CA ARG A 332 4.34 -12.99 -9.87
C ARG A 332 5.83 -12.62 -9.75
N LEU A 333 6.21 -11.95 -8.68
CA LEU A 333 7.55 -11.38 -8.49
C LEU A 333 8.42 -12.17 -7.50
N GLY A 334 7.85 -13.11 -6.76
CA GLY A 334 8.57 -13.87 -5.74
C GLY A 334 9.21 -12.95 -4.69
N THR A 335 10.49 -13.13 -4.43
CA THR A 335 11.27 -12.32 -3.49
C THR A 335 11.59 -10.91 -3.98
N ALA A 336 11.29 -10.59 -5.24
CA ALA A 336 11.41 -9.22 -5.76
C ALA A 336 10.27 -8.29 -5.28
N TYR A 337 9.23 -8.81 -4.62
CA TYR A 337 8.24 -8.05 -3.88
C TYR A 337 8.49 -8.15 -2.38
N LEU A 338 8.56 -7.00 -1.70
CA LEU A 338 8.66 -6.89 -0.25
C LEU A 338 7.44 -6.13 0.28
N SER A 339 6.80 -6.67 1.31
CA SER A 339 5.67 -6.05 1.99
C SER A 339 6.05 -5.52 3.37
N ALA A 340 5.78 -4.24 3.63
CA ALA A 340 5.94 -3.58 4.92
C ALA A 340 4.61 -2.98 5.39
N ALA A 341 4.11 -3.40 6.55
CA ALA A 341 2.93 -2.81 7.18
C ALA A 341 3.31 -1.69 8.13
N MET A 342 2.51 -0.62 8.19
CA MET A 342 2.61 0.38 9.26
C MET A 342 1.44 0.23 10.24
N THR A 343 1.75 0.32 11.54
CA THR A 343 0.82 0.21 12.65
C THR A 343 1.02 1.36 13.62
N PHE A 344 0.06 1.60 14.53
CA PHE A 344 0.17 2.70 15.49
C PHE A 344 -0.39 2.33 16.87
N GLY A 345 0.19 2.95 17.92
CA GLY A 345 -0.24 2.77 19.30
C GLY A 345 -1.48 3.59 19.64
N THR A 346 -1.37 4.91 19.53
CA THR A 346 -2.41 5.88 19.91
C THR A 346 -2.52 6.99 18.87
N GLY A 347 -3.51 7.85 19.03
CA GLY A 347 -3.59 9.10 18.25
C GLY A 347 -4.88 9.26 17.48
N SER A 348 -4.84 10.08 16.44
CA SER A 348 -6.02 10.45 15.66
C SER A 348 -5.82 10.20 14.17
N PHE A 349 -6.93 10.08 13.44
CA PHE A 349 -7.00 9.90 11.98
C PHE A 349 -8.36 10.40 11.49
N ASN A 350 -8.45 10.76 10.22
CA ASN A 350 -9.74 11.04 9.61
C ASN A 350 -10.34 9.73 9.08
N ALA A 351 -11.64 9.55 9.27
CA ALA A 351 -12.40 8.43 8.70
C ALA A 351 -13.87 8.81 8.57
N THR A 352 -14.59 8.07 7.72
CA THR A 352 -16.03 8.21 7.59
C THR A 352 -16.72 7.59 8.80
N GLY A 353 -17.51 8.39 9.51
CA GLY A 353 -18.34 7.96 10.62
C GLY A 353 -19.60 7.20 10.17
N ARG A 354 -20.37 6.70 11.14
CA ARG A 354 -21.64 6.01 10.85
C ARG A 354 -22.71 6.90 10.21
N ASP A 355 -22.57 8.19 10.35
CA ASP A 355 -23.42 9.22 9.72
C ASP A 355 -23.02 9.57 8.28
N GLY A 356 -21.98 8.92 7.76
CA GLY A 356 -21.42 9.19 6.44
C GLY A 356 -20.49 10.41 6.37
N ALA A 357 -20.30 11.15 7.48
CA ALA A 357 -19.42 12.30 7.52
C ALA A 357 -17.96 11.90 7.77
N THR A 358 -17.03 12.53 7.07
CA THR A 358 -15.60 12.41 7.37
C THR A 358 -15.27 13.29 8.56
N THR A 359 -14.82 12.68 9.67
CA THR A 359 -14.47 13.36 10.92
C THR A 359 -13.16 12.84 11.49
N LEU A 360 -12.58 13.63 12.40
CA LEU A 360 -11.38 13.25 13.14
C LEU A 360 -11.75 12.31 14.29
N HIS A 361 -11.27 11.08 14.24
CA HIS A 361 -11.41 10.08 15.31
C HIS A 361 -10.14 9.98 16.13
N THR A 362 -10.28 9.62 17.41
CA THR A 362 -9.14 9.45 18.32
C THR A 362 -9.20 8.08 19.00
N LEU A 363 -8.07 7.36 18.97
CA LEU A 363 -7.89 6.10 19.65
C LEU A 363 -6.95 6.24 20.84
N LYS A 364 -7.40 5.70 21.98
CA LYS A 364 -6.60 5.56 23.21
C LYS A 364 -5.65 4.36 23.09
N ALA A 365 -4.87 4.11 24.15
CA ALA A 365 -3.97 2.99 24.25
C ALA A 365 -4.64 1.67 23.83
N PRO A 366 -3.91 0.79 23.09
CA PRO A 366 -4.44 -0.46 22.60
C PRO A 366 -4.85 -1.39 23.74
N ALA A 367 -5.95 -2.12 23.54
CA ALA A 367 -6.40 -3.14 24.50
C ALA A 367 -5.38 -4.30 24.59
N ARG A 368 -5.30 -4.94 25.75
CA ARG A 368 -4.49 -6.15 25.93
C ARG A 368 -4.90 -7.22 24.90
N ASN A 369 -3.94 -8.07 24.53
CA ASN A 369 -4.11 -9.14 23.53
C ASN A 369 -4.32 -8.65 22.09
N THR A 370 -4.10 -7.36 21.78
CA THR A 370 -4.06 -6.85 20.40
C THR A 370 -2.63 -6.80 19.88
N THR A 371 -2.49 -6.79 18.57
CA THR A 371 -1.19 -6.63 17.91
C THR A 371 -0.52 -5.32 18.32
N GLU A 372 -1.28 -4.23 18.36
CA GLU A 372 -0.76 -2.90 18.71
C GLU A 372 -0.36 -2.80 20.18
N HIS A 373 -1.04 -3.50 21.08
CA HIS A 373 -0.62 -3.53 22.49
C HIS A 373 0.78 -4.11 22.64
N PHE A 374 1.04 -5.23 21.96
CA PHE A 374 2.36 -5.83 21.95
C PHE A 374 3.39 -4.90 21.30
N LEU A 375 3.13 -4.43 20.09
CA LEU A 375 4.07 -3.57 19.36
C LEU A 375 4.36 -2.28 20.13
N ASN A 376 3.35 -1.67 20.75
CA ASN A 376 3.49 -0.45 21.54
C ASN A 376 4.26 -0.62 22.86
N SER A 377 4.47 -1.86 23.30
CA SER A 377 5.26 -2.20 24.48
C SER A 377 6.74 -2.46 24.18
N VAL A 378 7.15 -2.48 22.92
CA VAL A 378 8.54 -2.67 22.47
C VAL A 378 9.31 -1.35 22.57
N THR A 379 10.59 -1.42 22.89
CA THR A 379 11.52 -0.28 22.89
C THR A 379 12.50 -0.46 21.73
N PRO A 380 12.78 0.56 20.93
CA PRO A 380 12.34 1.97 21.00
C PRO A 380 10.87 2.18 20.66
N THR A 381 10.31 3.37 20.90
CA THR A 381 8.88 3.67 20.72
C THR A 381 8.45 3.66 19.27
N ASP A 382 9.18 4.33 18.39
CA ASP A 382 8.98 4.31 16.95
C ASP A 382 10.08 3.47 16.32
N TYR A 383 9.71 2.45 15.58
CA TYR A 383 10.68 1.49 15.06
C TYR A 383 10.13 0.69 13.88
N TYR A 384 11.02 -0.05 13.24
CA TYR A 384 10.65 -1.12 12.32
C TYR A 384 11.43 -2.40 12.62
N LEU A 385 10.82 -3.54 12.27
CA LEU A 385 11.30 -4.88 12.57
C LEU A 385 11.16 -5.77 11.34
N ASP A 386 12.24 -6.47 10.95
CA ASP A 386 12.19 -7.52 9.93
C ASP A 386 11.59 -8.80 10.53
N LEU A 387 10.40 -9.15 10.09
CA LEU A 387 9.65 -10.33 10.57
C LEU A 387 10.24 -11.65 10.05
N ARG A 388 10.99 -11.59 8.95
CA ARG A 388 11.65 -12.77 8.34
C ARG A 388 12.80 -13.28 9.19
N THR A 389 13.51 -12.37 9.86
CA THR A 389 14.70 -12.64 10.67
C THR A 389 14.49 -12.43 12.17
N ALA A 390 13.29 -12.03 12.58
CA ALA A 390 12.96 -11.85 13.99
C ALA A 390 13.18 -13.14 14.79
N PRO A 391 13.62 -13.07 16.08
CA PRO A 391 13.83 -14.24 16.93
C PRO A 391 12.56 -15.10 17.03
N THR A 392 12.76 -16.42 17.20
CA THR A 392 11.66 -17.38 17.23
C THR A 392 10.52 -17.00 18.20
N PRO A 393 10.75 -16.57 19.47
CA PRO A 393 9.65 -16.16 20.34
C PRO A 393 8.84 -15.00 19.77
N THR A 394 9.50 -13.98 19.19
CA THR A 394 8.85 -12.82 18.56
C THR A 394 8.05 -13.23 17.34
N ARG A 395 8.65 -14.02 16.45
CA ARG A 395 7.99 -14.49 15.23
C ARG A 395 6.80 -15.40 15.55
N THR A 396 6.93 -16.32 16.50
CA THR A 396 5.83 -17.18 16.96
C THR A 396 4.66 -16.34 17.48
N TRP A 397 4.95 -15.31 18.29
CA TRP A 397 3.91 -14.43 18.81
C TRP A 397 3.19 -13.67 17.68
N LEU A 398 3.94 -13.10 16.75
CA LEU A 398 3.41 -12.34 15.60
C LEU A 398 2.83 -13.23 14.48
N SER A 399 3.02 -14.55 14.55
CA SER A 399 2.38 -15.54 13.65
C SER A 399 0.99 -15.97 14.13
N THR A 400 0.57 -15.59 15.33
CA THR A 400 -0.74 -15.91 15.87
C THR A 400 -1.72 -14.79 15.51
N PRO A 401 -2.86 -15.08 14.83
CA PRO A 401 -3.85 -14.07 14.49
C PRO A 401 -4.43 -13.38 15.74
N ARG A 402 -4.30 -12.05 15.83
CA ARG A 402 -4.82 -11.22 16.92
C ARG A 402 -5.63 -10.05 16.38
N PRO A 403 -6.55 -9.50 17.19
CA PRO A 403 -7.22 -8.25 16.82
C PRO A 403 -6.18 -7.18 16.52
N THR A 404 -6.30 -6.57 15.34
CA THR A 404 -5.35 -5.59 14.77
C THR A 404 -6.15 -4.41 14.23
N ARG A 405 -5.65 -3.20 14.47
CA ARG A 405 -6.22 -1.96 13.93
C ARG A 405 -5.86 -1.82 12.46
N ASN A 406 -6.80 -2.21 11.61
CA ASN A 406 -6.67 -2.13 10.17
C ASN A 406 -7.92 -1.42 9.65
N ILE A 407 -7.95 -0.08 9.80
CA ILE A 407 -9.18 0.72 9.82
C ILE A 407 -9.62 1.11 8.41
N GLY A 408 -8.69 1.44 7.51
CA GLY A 408 -9.06 1.90 6.16
C GLY A 408 -9.77 3.26 6.19
N THR A 409 -10.92 3.35 5.52
CA THR A 409 -11.68 4.60 5.29
C THR A 409 -12.81 4.84 6.29
N ALA A 410 -13.33 3.81 6.97
CA ALA A 410 -14.49 3.91 7.85
C ALA A 410 -14.16 3.58 9.32
N TYR A 411 -14.82 4.27 10.25
CA TYR A 411 -14.69 4.01 11.67
C TYR A 411 -16.00 4.37 12.42
N PRO A 412 -16.46 3.56 13.42
CA PRO A 412 -15.81 2.35 13.93
C PRO A 412 -16.08 1.10 13.06
N GLU A 413 -15.00 0.33 12.86
CA GLU A 413 -15.05 -0.99 12.24
C GLU A 413 -14.53 -2.07 13.22
N PRO A 414 -15.03 -3.30 13.17
CA PRO A 414 -14.49 -4.39 13.97
C PRO A 414 -13.02 -4.63 13.65
N PRO A 415 -12.13 -4.85 14.65
CA PRO A 415 -10.73 -5.13 14.40
C PRO A 415 -10.59 -6.45 13.63
N GLN A 416 -9.77 -6.47 12.61
CA GLN A 416 -9.43 -7.67 11.86
C GLN A 416 -8.48 -8.55 12.69
N ARG A 417 -8.49 -9.86 12.46
CA ARG A 417 -7.53 -10.77 13.11
C ARG A 417 -6.36 -11.05 12.16
N VAL A 418 -5.26 -10.33 12.36
CA VAL A 418 -4.06 -10.41 11.52
C VAL A 418 -2.96 -11.20 12.23
N ALA A 419 -2.19 -11.99 11.47
CA ALA A 419 -0.92 -12.58 11.87
C ALA A 419 0.22 -11.84 11.12
N PRO A 420 0.81 -10.79 11.69
CA PRO A 420 1.74 -9.91 10.97
C PRO A 420 2.90 -10.65 10.30
N ALA A 421 3.49 -11.65 10.98
CA ALA A 421 4.62 -12.42 10.44
C ALA A 421 4.25 -13.39 9.29
N HIS A 422 2.96 -13.62 9.04
CA HIS A 422 2.49 -14.36 7.87
C HIS A 422 1.99 -13.43 6.76
N SER A 423 1.75 -12.17 7.08
CA SER A 423 1.12 -11.21 6.19
C SER A 423 2.11 -10.23 5.56
N HIS A 424 3.25 -9.97 6.22
CA HIS A 424 4.22 -8.97 5.79
C HIS A 424 5.66 -9.41 6.10
N ASP A 425 6.63 -8.85 5.40
CA ASP A 425 8.06 -9.05 5.66
C ASP A 425 8.59 -8.13 6.76
N VAL A 426 8.05 -6.90 6.83
CA VAL A 426 8.45 -5.86 7.78
C VAL A 426 7.23 -5.28 8.46
N VAL A 427 7.34 -4.97 9.74
CA VAL A 427 6.38 -4.11 10.44
C VAL A 427 7.08 -2.84 10.90
N MET A 428 6.46 -1.69 10.64
CA MET A 428 6.81 -0.39 11.23
C MET A 428 5.74 -0.02 12.25
N HIS A 429 6.17 0.35 13.44
CA HIS A 429 5.27 0.78 14.51
C HIS A 429 5.55 2.21 14.90
N LEU A 430 4.50 3.03 14.88
CA LEU A 430 4.52 4.42 15.35
C LEU A 430 3.74 4.48 16.66
N HIS A 431 4.37 5.00 17.70
CA HIS A 431 3.71 5.11 19.01
C HIS A 431 2.46 5.99 18.93
N ARG A 432 2.53 7.06 18.13
CA ARG A 432 1.44 8.02 17.98
C ARG A 432 1.32 8.51 16.56
N VAL A 433 0.05 8.65 16.11
CA VAL A 433 -0.28 9.29 14.84
C VAL A 433 -1.28 10.42 15.04
N THR A 434 -1.36 11.33 14.08
CA THR A 434 -2.32 12.44 14.01
C THR A 434 -3.07 12.39 12.67
N GLY A 435 -4.24 13.05 12.60
CA GLY A 435 -5.01 13.12 11.36
C GLY A 435 -4.24 13.87 10.27
N ALA A 436 -4.31 13.35 9.04
CA ALA A 436 -3.73 14.03 7.88
C ALA A 436 -4.40 15.37 7.59
N GLY A 437 -3.65 16.29 7.03
CA GLY A 437 -4.12 17.64 6.68
C GLY A 437 -4.93 17.62 5.39
N LEU A 438 -6.24 17.38 5.47
CA LEU A 438 -7.13 17.39 4.32
C LEU A 438 -7.08 18.74 3.59
N LEU A 439 -6.98 18.71 2.26
CA LEU A 439 -7.14 19.88 1.41
C LEU A 439 -8.63 20.07 1.11
N ALA A 440 -9.05 21.33 0.95
CA ALA A 440 -10.45 21.64 0.65
C ALA A 440 -10.87 20.97 -0.67
N THR A 441 -11.99 20.26 -0.64
CA THR A 441 -12.72 19.85 -1.83
C THR A 441 -13.52 21.05 -2.37
N PRO A 442 -13.78 21.17 -3.67
CA PRO A 442 -14.74 22.15 -4.18
C PRO A 442 -16.13 21.84 -3.60
N GLU A 443 -16.85 22.88 -3.20
CA GLU A 443 -18.28 22.82 -2.94
C GLU A 443 -19.07 22.37 -4.17
#